data_2c3f6b518e7fd3ed3d70eae44dee3c1e
#
_entry.id   2c3f6b518e7fd3ed3d70eae44dee3c1e
#
_cell.length_a   1.000
_cell.length_b   1.000
_cell.length_c   1.000
_cell.angle_alpha   90.00
_cell.angle_beta   90.00
_cell.angle_gamma   90.00
#
_symmetry.space_group_name_H-M   'P 1'
#
loop_
_entity.id
_entity.type
_entity.pdbx_description
1 polymer ?
#
loop_
_entity_poly.entity_id
_entity_poly.type
_entity_poly.pdbx_seq_one_letter_code
_entity_poly.pdbx_strand_id
1 'polypeptide(L)'
;KSNTSKLLAEFLMIEPEMSFYDIDYNMDLAEEMLKFILKYVLDNCNSDLLFLENLELDSEKNLPQIKRNENPLIHRLKQVVNNKFTRVKYDEAFQILRNSKPNKKGKFNFKVDEWGIDFQSEHERYLVEKHFKNPVIVSDYPKNIKAFYMRSNDDNKTVAAMDVLLPAVGESIGGSQREERLDMLESRMQEMNVSKKELSWYLDTRRFGTVKPVSYTHLTLPTSYPV
;
A
#
# COMPACT_ATOMS: atom_id res chain seq x y z
N LYS A 1 -6.42 17.69 6.54
CA LYS A 1 -5.04 18.23 6.63
C LYS A 1 -4.19 17.21 7.35
N SER A 2 -3.16 16.72 6.70
CA SER A 2 -2.15 15.86 7.31
C SER A 2 -1.00 16.71 7.84
N ASN A 3 -0.49 16.36 9.01
CA ASN A 3 0.66 17.03 9.61
C ASN A 3 1.66 15.99 10.11
N THR A 4 2.05 15.10 9.20
CA THR A 4 3.02 14.04 9.49
C THR A 4 4.31 14.27 8.71
N SER A 5 5.40 13.66 9.15
CA SER A 5 6.69 13.71 8.45
C SER A 5 6.67 13.06 7.06
N LYS A 6 5.62 12.30 6.75
CA LYS A 6 5.48 11.56 5.49
C LYS A 6 4.54 12.22 4.49
N LEU A 7 3.65 13.11 4.92
CA LEU A 7 2.59 13.68 4.08
C LEU A 7 2.59 15.19 4.18
N LEU A 8 2.51 15.86 3.05
CA LEU A 8 2.30 17.29 2.96
C LEU A 8 0.85 17.65 3.34
N ALA A 9 0.60 18.92 3.68
CA ALA A 9 -0.74 19.41 4.02
C ALA A 9 -1.70 19.37 2.84
N GLU A 10 -1.18 19.42 1.62
CA GLU A 10 -1.91 19.34 0.35
C GLU A 10 -1.14 18.41 -0.58
N PHE A 11 -1.85 17.55 -1.31
CA PHE A 11 -1.26 16.57 -2.23
C PHE A 11 -2.21 16.24 -3.37
N LEU A 12 -1.66 15.76 -4.47
CA LEU A 12 -2.39 15.17 -5.57
C LEU A 12 -2.46 13.65 -5.40
N MET A 13 -3.52 13.05 -5.92
CA MET A 13 -3.69 11.59 -5.96
C MET A 13 -3.79 11.14 -7.42
N ILE A 14 -3.15 10.02 -7.73
CA ILE A 14 -3.36 9.29 -8.98
C ILE A 14 -4.30 8.14 -8.64
N GLU A 15 -5.51 8.18 -9.17
CA GLU A 15 -6.58 7.23 -8.85
C GLU A 15 -7.15 6.61 -10.13
N PRO A 16 -6.41 5.68 -10.77
CA PRO A 16 -6.93 5.02 -11.96
C PRO A 16 -8.05 4.05 -11.60
N GLU A 17 -9.14 4.11 -12.35
CA GLU A 17 -10.27 3.18 -12.24
C GLU A 17 -10.39 2.41 -13.56
N MET A 18 -10.22 1.08 -13.51
CA MET A 18 -10.20 0.23 -14.70
C MET A 18 -11.40 -0.69 -14.72
N SER A 19 -12.10 -0.72 -15.85
CA SER A 19 -13.17 -1.68 -16.10
C SER A 19 -12.61 -3.01 -16.60
N PHE A 20 -13.26 -4.12 -16.20
CA PHE A 20 -12.94 -5.48 -16.64
C PHE A 20 -11.59 -6.05 -16.17
N TYR A 21 -10.91 -5.34 -15.26
CA TYR A 21 -9.69 -5.82 -14.63
C TYR A 21 -10.03 -6.50 -13.29
N ASP A 22 -9.17 -7.40 -12.87
CA ASP A 22 -9.18 -7.98 -11.53
C ASP A 22 -8.02 -7.44 -10.67
N ILE A 23 -7.90 -7.97 -9.46
CA ILE A 23 -6.87 -7.52 -8.52
C ILE A 23 -5.45 -7.82 -9.02
N ASP A 24 -5.25 -8.89 -9.81
CA ASP A 24 -3.93 -9.26 -10.34
C ASP A 24 -3.46 -8.23 -11.37
N TYR A 25 -4.33 -7.83 -12.29
CA TYR A 25 -4.03 -6.75 -13.25
C TYR A 25 -3.80 -5.40 -12.54
N ASN A 26 -4.51 -5.16 -11.43
CA ASN A 26 -4.30 -3.95 -10.65
C ASN A 26 -2.89 -3.93 -10.00
N MET A 27 -2.44 -5.08 -9.50
CA MET A 27 -1.08 -5.23 -8.97
C MET A 27 -0.03 -5.06 -10.05
N ASP A 28 -0.26 -5.59 -11.27
CA ASP A 28 0.64 -5.41 -12.41
C ASP A 28 0.77 -3.93 -12.78
N LEU A 29 -0.37 -3.24 -12.92
CA LEU A 29 -0.38 -1.82 -13.29
C LEU A 29 0.32 -0.95 -12.23
N ALA A 30 0.10 -1.21 -10.94
CA ALA A 30 0.74 -0.48 -9.86
C ALA A 30 2.27 -0.67 -9.89
N GLU A 31 2.75 -1.90 -10.10
CA GLU A 31 4.17 -2.20 -10.24
C GLU A 31 4.77 -1.50 -11.47
N GLU A 32 4.12 -1.60 -12.64
CA GLU A 32 4.58 -0.99 -13.88
C GLU A 32 4.63 0.54 -13.79
N MET A 33 3.60 1.18 -13.21
CA MET A 33 3.57 2.62 -13.02
C MET A 33 4.73 3.11 -12.14
N LEU A 34 4.96 2.46 -11.00
CA LEU A 34 6.05 2.82 -10.11
C LEU A 34 7.41 2.67 -10.80
N LYS A 35 7.63 1.55 -11.50
CA LYS A 35 8.87 1.33 -12.25
C LYS A 35 9.07 2.35 -13.35
N PHE A 36 8.01 2.70 -14.08
CA PHE A 36 8.06 3.73 -15.12
C PHE A 36 8.50 5.08 -14.56
N ILE A 37 7.84 5.55 -13.48
CA ILE A 37 8.14 6.82 -12.84
C ILE A 37 9.58 6.83 -12.29
N LEU A 38 9.96 5.79 -11.54
CA LEU A 38 11.27 5.72 -10.91
C LEU A 38 12.39 5.60 -11.96
N LYS A 39 12.15 4.87 -13.06
CA LYS A 39 13.09 4.81 -14.17
C LYS A 39 13.27 6.18 -14.79
N TYR A 40 12.18 6.91 -15.06
CA TYR A 40 12.25 8.27 -15.60
C TYR A 40 13.08 9.19 -14.69
N VAL A 41 12.85 9.13 -13.38
CA VAL A 41 13.60 9.95 -12.40
C VAL A 41 15.06 9.57 -12.35
N LEU A 42 15.40 8.27 -12.39
CA LEU A 42 16.79 7.80 -12.42
C LEU A 42 17.53 8.24 -13.69
N ASP A 43 16.83 8.28 -14.82
CA ASP A 43 17.44 8.64 -16.11
C ASP A 43 17.57 10.16 -16.30
N ASN A 44 16.68 10.97 -15.70
CA ASN A 44 16.57 12.41 -16.02
C ASN A 44 16.86 13.36 -14.86
N CYS A 45 16.83 12.91 -13.59
CA CYS A 45 16.93 13.77 -12.41
C CYS A 45 18.18 13.45 -11.55
N ASN A 46 19.31 13.12 -12.18
CA ASN A 46 20.48 12.63 -11.45
C ASN A 46 21.05 13.63 -10.43
N SER A 47 21.08 14.93 -10.78
CA SER A 47 21.56 15.98 -9.87
C SER A 47 20.71 16.08 -8.61
N ASP A 48 19.39 16.03 -8.78
CA ASP A 48 18.44 16.12 -7.66
C ASP A 48 18.51 14.86 -6.78
N LEU A 49 18.65 13.70 -7.41
CA LEU A 49 18.83 12.44 -6.67
C LEU A 49 20.12 12.43 -5.86
N LEU A 50 21.22 12.91 -6.39
CA LEU A 50 22.48 13.03 -5.65
C LEU A 50 22.36 14.01 -4.49
N PHE A 51 21.67 15.13 -4.70
CA PHE A 51 21.41 16.10 -3.63
C PHE A 51 20.58 15.46 -2.51
N LEU A 52 19.48 14.79 -2.85
CA LEU A 52 18.59 14.13 -1.88
C LEU A 52 19.30 12.99 -1.14
N GLU A 53 20.13 12.19 -1.85
CA GLU A 53 20.90 11.11 -1.23
C GLU A 53 21.89 11.67 -0.20
N ASN A 54 22.61 12.76 -0.53
CA ASN A 54 23.51 13.41 0.41
C ASN A 54 22.75 14.00 1.61
N LEU A 55 21.60 14.61 1.39
CA LEU A 55 20.75 15.16 2.45
C LEU A 55 20.28 14.04 3.41
N GLU A 56 19.86 12.89 2.86
CA GLU A 56 19.47 11.72 3.66
C GLU A 56 20.66 11.20 4.49
N LEU A 57 21.81 10.99 3.85
CA LEU A 57 23.03 10.54 4.53
C LEU A 57 23.46 11.49 5.65
N ASP A 58 23.38 12.81 5.43
CA ASP A 58 23.68 13.79 6.45
C ASP A 58 22.70 13.74 7.64
N SER A 59 21.43 13.57 7.36
CA SER A 59 20.40 13.43 8.42
C SER A 59 20.60 12.18 9.26
N GLU A 60 21.13 11.11 8.66
CA GLU A 60 21.36 9.83 9.34
C GLU A 60 22.66 9.77 10.15
N LYS A 61 23.60 10.68 9.95
CA LYS A 61 24.92 10.67 10.63
C LYS A 61 24.80 10.55 12.15
N ASN A 62 23.81 11.22 12.74
CA ASN A 62 23.60 11.26 14.19
C ASN A 62 22.63 10.16 14.67
N LEU A 63 22.09 9.33 13.79
CA LEU A 63 21.20 8.24 14.18
C LEU A 63 22.00 6.96 14.53
N PRO A 64 21.54 6.17 15.49
CA PRO A 64 22.07 4.82 15.69
C PRO A 64 22.01 4.00 14.42
N GLN A 65 23.00 3.17 14.16
CA GLN A 65 23.09 2.36 12.92
C GLN A 65 21.84 1.55 12.61
N ILE A 66 21.15 1.04 13.64
CA ILE A 66 19.92 0.26 13.49
C ILE A 66 18.73 1.10 12.93
N LYS A 67 18.81 2.43 13.01
CA LYS A 67 17.78 3.35 12.50
C LYS A 67 18.12 3.93 11.13
N ARG A 68 19.33 3.69 10.62
CA ARG A 68 19.73 4.14 9.29
C ARG A 68 19.21 3.19 8.22
N ASN A 69 19.00 3.71 7.01
CA ASN A 69 18.68 2.88 5.86
C ASN A 69 19.89 1.99 5.50
N GLU A 70 19.66 0.73 5.15
CA GLU A 70 20.74 -0.20 4.81
C GLU A 70 21.47 0.18 3.53
N ASN A 71 20.76 0.81 2.58
CA ASN A 71 21.28 1.19 1.27
C ASN A 71 20.98 2.66 0.97
N PRO A 72 21.88 3.36 0.24
CA PRO A 72 21.64 4.73 -0.24
C PRO A 72 20.39 4.84 -1.11
N LEU A 73 19.84 6.06 -1.22
CA LEU A 73 18.60 6.33 -1.94
C LEU A 73 18.62 5.80 -3.39
N ILE A 74 19.62 6.17 -4.17
CA ILE A 74 19.73 5.78 -5.59
C ILE A 74 19.80 4.25 -5.73
N HIS A 75 20.50 3.57 -4.82
CA HIS A 75 20.56 2.11 -4.83
C HIS A 75 19.18 1.49 -4.57
N ARG A 76 18.42 2.01 -3.59
CA ARG A 76 17.06 1.55 -3.30
C ARG A 76 16.13 1.73 -4.49
N LEU A 77 16.17 2.91 -5.15
CA LEU A 77 15.36 3.17 -6.35
C LEU A 77 15.70 2.20 -7.50
N LYS A 78 16.99 1.94 -7.73
CA LYS A 78 17.43 0.94 -8.73
C LYS A 78 16.94 -0.47 -8.39
N GLN A 79 16.94 -0.87 -7.12
CA GLN A 79 16.39 -2.16 -6.70
C GLN A 79 14.88 -2.26 -7.01
N VAL A 80 14.12 -1.20 -6.75
CA VAL A 80 12.68 -1.17 -7.06
C VAL A 80 12.43 -1.33 -8.57
N VAL A 81 13.20 -0.63 -9.41
CA VAL A 81 13.05 -0.70 -10.88
C VAL A 81 13.43 -2.07 -11.44
N ASN A 82 14.51 -2.66 -10.93
CA ASN A 82 15.10 -3.87 -11.52
C ASN A 82 14.46 -5.17 -11.03
N ASN A 83 13.84 -5.16 -9.85
CA ASN A 83 13.29 -6.37 -9.26
C ASN A 83 11.79 -6.50 -9.57
N LYS A 84 11.31 -7.75 -9.76
CA LYS A 84 9.88 -8.03 -9.71
C LYS A 84 9.40 -7.91 -8.28
N PHE A 85 8.25 -7.26 -8.05
CA PHE A 85 7.68 -7.13 -6.71
C PHE A 85 7.23 -8.50 -6.19
N THR A 86 7.52 -8.76 -4.93
CA THR A 86 7.07 -9.99 -4.27
C THR A 86 5.60 -9.85 -3.94
N ARG A 87 4.76 -10.80 -4.40
CA ARG A 87 3.34 -10.85 -4.05
C ARG A 87 3.14 -11.83 -2.93
N VAL A 88 2.45 -11.40 -1.89
CA VAL A 88 2.18 -12.21 -0.70
C VAL A 88 0.75 -11.93 -0.22
N LYS A 89 0.03 -12.97 0.19
CA LYS A 89 -1.29 -12.80 0.81
C LYS A 89 -1.13 -12.34 2.25
N TYR A 90 -2.14 -11.62 2.76
CA TYR A 90 -2.15 -11.16 4.15
C TYR A 90 -1.91 -12.30 5.14
N ASP A 91 -2.49 -13.46 4.93
CA ASP A 91 -2.31 -14.63 5.82
C ASP A 91 -0.85 -15.04 5.94
N GLU A 92 -0.14 -15.10 4.82
CA GLU A 92 1.30 -15.44 4.81
C GLU A 92 2.12 -14.31 5.47
N ALA A 93 1.84 -13.05 5.11
CA ALA A 93 2.50 -11.89 5.71
C ALA A 93 2.28 -11.86 7.24
N PHE A 94 1.07 -12.13 7.70
CA PHE A 94 0.74 -12.26 9.12
C PHE A 94 1.56 -13.36 9.80
N GLN A 95 1.67 -14.56 9.21
CA GLN A 95 2.47 -15.64 9.79
C GLN A 95 3.96 -15.30 9.85
N ILE A 96 4.50 -14.65 8.81
CA ILE A 96 5.88 -14.15 8.79
C ILE A 96 6.12 -13.18 9.95
N LEU A 97 5.24 -12.19 10.11
CA LEU A 97 5.34 -11.18 11.17
C LEU A 97 5.19 -11.80 12.55
N ARG A 98 4.16 -12.61 12.76
CA ARG A 98 3.89 -13.31 14.04
C ARG A 98 5.08 -14.15 14.50
N ASN A 99 5.72 -14.85 13.55
CA ASN A 99 6.86 -15.73 13.84
C ASN A 99 8.20 -15.01 13.85
N SER A 100 8.25 -13.74 13.52
CA SER A 100 9.47 -12.94 13.45
C SER A 100 10.17 -12.81 14.80
N LYS A 101 11.51 -12.68 14.76
CA LYS A 101 12.32 -12.43 15.97
C LYS A 101 11.92 -11.12 16.69
N PRO A 102 11.64 -10.00 15.98
CA PRO A 102 11.17 -8.77 16.63
C PRO A 102 9.86 -8.97 17.39
N ASN A 103 8.88 -9.64 16.80
CA ASN A 103 7.59 -9.89 17.45
C ASN A 103 7.74 -10.77 18.69
N LYS A 104 8.46 -11.89 18.58
CA LYS A 104 8.70 -12.81 19.71
C LYS A 104 9.49 -12.20 20.86
N LYS A 105 10.33 -11.19 20.57
CA LYS A 105 11.12 -10.46 21.57
C LYS A 105 10.45 -9.17 22.07
N GLY A 106 9.22 -8.88 21.67
CA GLY A 106 8.50 -7.66 22.03
C GLY A 106 9.19 -6.37 21.57
N LYS A 107 9.83 -6.40 20.39
CA LYS A 107 10.52 -5.24 19.82
C LYS A 107 9.63 -4.38 18.92
N PHE A 108 8.52 -4.93 18.44
CA PHE A 108 7.48 -4.14 17.80
C PHE A 108 6.69 -3.38 18.86
N ASN A 109 6.35 -2.13 18.58
CA ASN A 109 5.46 -1.34 19.42
C ASN A 109 4.04 -1.91 19.41
N PHE A 110 3.63 -2.46 18.27
CA PHE A 110 2.35 -3.12 18.07
C PHE A 110 2.59 -4.61 17.85
N LYS A 111 2.17 -5.42 18.80
CA LYS A 111 2.37 -6.86 18.74
C LYS A 111 1.46 -7.51 17.69
N VAL A 112 2.01 -8.45 16.94
CA VAL A 112 1.29 -9.27 15.96
C VAL A 112 0.93 -10.60 16.62
N ASP A 113 -0.26 -10.72 17.20
CA ASP A 113 -0.72 -11.93 17.92
C ASP A 113 -2.04 -12.47 17.41
N GLU A 114 -2.96 -11.63 16.96
CA GLU A 114 -4.27 -12.02 16.47
C GLU A 114 -4.41 -11.77 14.96
N TRP A 115 -5.08 -12.68 14.26
CA TRP A 115 -5.39 -12.50 12.86
C TRP A 115 -6.43 -11.38 12.68
N GLY A 116 -6.24 -10.56 11.65
CA GLY A 116 -7.14 -9.45 11.35
C GLY A 116 -6.68 -8.10 11.90
N ILE A 117 -5.46 -8.01 12.43
CA ILE A 117 -4.87 -6.72 12.81
C ILE A 117 -4.48 -5.91 11.57
N ASP A 118 -4.55 -4.60 11.68
CA ASP A 118 -4.01 -3.69 10.67
C ASP A 118 -2.48 -3.57 10.83
N PHE A 119 -1.74 -3.79 9.72
CA PHE A 119 -0.29 -3.71 9.76
C PHE A 119 0.14 -2.25 9.93
N GLN A 120 1.06 -2.04 10.87
CA GLN A 120 1.65 -0.73 11.12
C GLN A 120 2.95 -0.58 10.31
N SER A 121 3.41 0.65 10.11
CA SER A 121 4.62 0.94 9.33
C SER A 121 5.86 0.12 9.75
N GLU A 122 5.97 -0.28 11.02
CA GLU A 122 7.06 -1.14 11.48
C GLU A 122 6.97 -2.57 10.96
N HIS A 123 5.73 -3.09 10.78
CA HIS A 123 5.46 -4.40 10.21
C HIS A 123 5.74 -4.42 8.70
N GLU A 124 5.25 -3.40 8.00
CA GLU A 124 5.47 -3.22 6.56
C GLU A 124 6.96 -3.12 6.24
N ARG A 125 7.68 -2.27 6.96
CA ARG A 125 9.13 -2.14 6.80
C ARG A 125 9.88 -3.43 7.10
N TYR A 126 9.45 -4.19 8.12
CA TYR A 126 10.05 -5.50 8.39
C TYR A 126 9.88 -6.46 7.22
N LEU A 127 8.69 -6.54 6.63
CA LEU A 127 8.44 -7.37 5.44
C LEU A 127 9.36 -6.99 4.28
N VAL A 128 9.41 -5.70 3.94
CA VAL A 128 10.15 -5.20 2.79
C VAL A 128 11.66 -5.23 3.01
N GLU A 129 12.15 -4.72 4.16
CA GLU A 129 13.57 -4.47 4.38
C GLU A 129 14.33 -5.65 5.00
N LYS A 130 13.64 -6.46 5.81
CA LYS A 130 14.30 -7.53 6.58
C LYS A 130 13.98 -8.91 6.10
N HIS A 131 12.72 -9.18 5.75
CA HIS A 131 12.28 -10.52 5.36
C HIS A 131 12.50 -10.76 3.86
N PHE A 132 11.78 -10.03 3.01
CA PHE A 132 11.86 -10.22 1.55
C PHE A 132 13.04 -9.49 0.91
N LYS A 133 13.49 -8.39 1.49
CA LYS A 133 14.53 -7.48 0.95
C LYS A 133 14.20 -7.04 -0.48
N ASN A 134 12.94 -6.78 -0.73
CA ASN A 134 12.35 -6.50 -2.03
C ASN A 134 11.07 -5.69 -1.85
N PRO A 135 10.61 -4.88 -2.83
CA PRO A 135 9.25 -4.37 -2.81
C PRO A 135 8.22 -5.49 -2.70
N VAL A 136 7.18 -5.27 -1.91
CA VAL A 136 6.17 -6.28 -1.60
C VAL A 136 4.79 -5.74 -1.92
N ILE A 137 3.95 -6.57 -2.53
CA ILE A 137 2.51 -6.31 -2.64
C ILE A 137 1.80 -7.31 -1.73
N VAL A 138 1.14 -6.80 -0.71
CA VAL A 138 0.29 -7.62 0.17
C VAL A 138 -1.12 -7.57 -0.35
N SER A 139 -1.78 -8.72 -0.49
CA SER A 139 -3.15 -8.84 -0.99
C SER A 139 -4.07 -9.65 -0.06
N ASP A 140 -5.35 -9.68 -0.40
CA ASP A 140 -6.37 -10.47 0.30
C ASP A 140 -6.44 -10.15 1.82
N TYR A 141 -6.68 -8.89 2.12
CA TYR A 141 -6.77 -8.40 3.49
C TYR A 141 -8.04 -8.86 4.21
N PRO A 142 -8.00 -8.98 5.55
CA PRO A 142 -9.21 -9.25 6.35
C PRO A 142 -10.29 -8.19 6.10
N LYS A 143 -11.51 -8.64 5.87
CA LYS A 143 -12.64 -7.74 5.55
C LYS A 143 -12.94 -6.73 6.66
N ASN A 144 -12.60 -7.04 7.92
CA ASN A 144 -12.93 -6.20 9.07
C ASN A 144 -12.14 -4.90 9.14
N ILE A 145 -10.95 -4.88 8.51
CA ILE A 145 -10.04 -3.71 8.51
C ILE A 145 -10.05 -2.95 7.19
N LYS A 146 -10.89 -3.35 6.24
CA LYS A 146 -10.97 -2.72 4.90
C LYS A 146 -12.40 -2.22 4.63
N ALA A 147 -12.52 -1.27 3.71
CA ALA A 147 -13.77 -0.58 3.41
C ALA A 147 -14.87 -1.49 2.84
N PHE A 148 -16.14 -1.09 3.05
CA PHE A 148 -17.33 -1.86 2.67
C PHE A 148 -17.45 -2.13 1.18
N TYR A 149 -16.91 -1.26 0.35
CA TYR A 149 -17.01 -1.33 -1.12
C TYR A 149 -16.00 -2.27 -1.77
N MET A 150 -15.07 -2.81 -1.02
CA MET A 150 -14.08 -3.75 -1.53
C MET A 150 -14.70 -5.14 -1.74
N ARG A 151 -14.38 -5.77 -2.86
CA ARG A 151 -14.94 -7.06 -3.26
C ARG A 151 -14.60 -8.15 -2.25
N SER A 152 -15.64 -8.77 -1.69
CA SER A 152 -15.48 -9.92 -0.81
C SER A 152 -15.00 -11.14 -1.57
N ASN A 153 -13.94 -11.78 -1.09
CA ASN A 153 -13.45 -13.04 -1.63
C ASN A 153 -14.40 -14.21 -1.27
N ASP A 154 -14.26 -15.32 -1.96
CA ASP A 154 -15.16 -16.47 -1.81
C ASP A 154 -15.02 -17.16 -0.43
N ASP A 155 -13.95 -16.86 0.31
CA ASP A 155 -13.74 -17.33 1.70
C ASP A 155 -14.62 -16.62 2.73
N ASN A 156 -15.32 -15.55 2.34
CA ASN A 156 -16.11 -14.67 3.19
C ASN A 156 -15.37 -14.04 4.40
N LYS A 157 -14.05 -14.10 4.41
CA LYS A 157 -13.18 -13.56 5.47
C LYS A 157 -12.30 -12.42 4.99
N THR A 158 -11.89 -12.49 3.73
CA THR A 158 -10.99 -11.53 3.11
C THR A 158 -11.68 -10.74 2.00
N VAL A 159 -11.02 -9.67 1.59
CA VAL A 159 -11.43 -8.82 0.46
C VAL A 159 -10.28 -8.70 -0.54
N ALA A 160 -10.61 -8.53 -1.82
CA ALA A 160 -9.65 -8.30 -2.89
C ALA A 160 -9.07 -6.87 -2.80
N ALA A 161 -8.31 -6.64 -1.73
CA ALA A 161 -7.53 -5.43 -1.50
C ALA A 161 -6.05 -5.71 -1.71
N MET A 162 -5.28 -4.67 -2.01
CA MET A 162 -3.83 -4.73 -2.12
C MET A 162 -3.18 -3.48 -1.57
N ASP A 163 -2.01 -3.63 -0.94
CA ASP A 163 -1.15 -2.52 -0.56
C ASP A 163 0.26 -2.78 -1.11
N VAL A 164 0.83 -1.79 -1.78
CA VAL A 164 2.20 -1.84 -2.31
C VAL A 164 3.14 -1.22 -1.30
N LEU A 165 4.08 -2.00 -0.82
CA LEU A 165 5.04 -1.64 0.20
C LEU A 165 6.43 -1.42 -0.41
N LEU A 166 7.02 -0.26 -0.16
CA LEU A 166 8.35 0.11 -0.63
C LEU A 166 9.36 0.26 0.51
N PRO A 167 10.67 0.02 0.23
CA PRO A 167 11.74 0.25 1.21
C PRO A 167 11.74 1.70 1.72
N ALA A 168 11.97 1.90 3.00
CA ALA A 168 12.00 3.16 3.73
C ALA A 168 10.67 3.93 3.80
N VAL A 169 9.70 3.62 2.95
CA VAL A 169 8.39 4.29 2.86
C VAL A 169 7.31 3.50 3.60
N GLY A 170 7.23 2.18 3.41
CA GLY A 170 6.09 1.35 3.79
C GLY A 170 5.02 1.40 2.70
N GLU A 171 3.74 1.45 3.08
CA GLU A 171 2.63 1.56 2.14
C GLU A 171 2.77 2.82 1.26
N SER A 172 2.71 2.59 -0.05
CA SER A 172 2.86 3.61 -1.09
C SER A 172 1.63 3.70 -1.98
N ILE A 173 0.98 2.58 -2.24
CA ILE A 173 -0.26 2.47 -3.01
C ILE A 173 -1.21 1.55 -2.26
N GLY A 174 -2.44 1.98 -2.05
CA GLY A 174 -3.55 1.14 -1.60
C GLY A 174 -4.57 0.96 -2.71
N GLY A 175 -5.01 -0.27 -2.96
CA GLY A 175 -5.96 -0.54 -4.02
C GLY A 175 -6.92 -1.67 -3.72
N SER A 176 -7.96 -1.81 -4.52
CA SER A 176 -8.90 -2.92 -4.40
C SER A 176 -9.72 -3.14 -5.65
N GLN A 177 -10.20 -4.35 -5.82
CA GLN A 177 -11.35 -4.62 -6.67
C GLN A 177 -12.61 -4.12 -5.96
N ARG A 178 -13.50 -3.50 -6.71
CA ARG A 178 -14.77 -3.00 -6.16
C ARG A 178 -15.82 -4.12 -6.17
N GLU A 179 -16.68 -4.13 -5.14
CA GLU A 179 -17.79 -5.09 -5.10
C GLU A 179 -18.82 -4.74 -6.16
N GLU A 180 -19.00 -5.64 -7.12
CA GLU A 180 -19.94 -5.51 -8.21
C GLU A 180 -21.29 -6.18 -7.92
N ARG A 181 -21.33 -7.11 -6.94
CA ARG A 181 -22.55 -7.85 -6.57
C ARG A 181 -23.36 -7.03 -5.59
N LEU A 182 -24.56 -6.63 -5.98
CA LEU A 182 -25.41 -5.72 -5.19
C LEU A 182 -25.74 -6.28 -3.82
N ASP A 183 -26.12 -7.56 -3.74
CA ASP A 183 -26.46 -8.28 -2.50
C ASP A 183 -25.28 -8.32 -1.52
N MET A 184 -24.08 -8.60 -2.01
CA MET A 184 -22.86 -8.61 -1.21
C MET A 184 -22.51 -7.20 -0.72
N LEU A 185 -22.62 -6.20 -1.57
CA LEU A 185 -22.38 -4.80 -1.21
C LEU A 185 -23.36 -4.33 -0.11
N GLU A 186 -24.65 -4.65 -0.25
CA GLU A 186 -25.67 -4.32 0.73
C GLU A 186 -25.44 -5.03 2.06
N SER A 187 -24.99 -6.28 2.03
CA SER A 187 -24.63 -7.05 3.24
C SER A 187 -23.44 -6.39 3.96
N ARG A 188 -22.40 -6.01 3.23
CA ARG A 188 -21.23 -5.33 3.79
C ARG A 188 -21.58 -3.96 4.39
N MET A 189 -22.44 -3.19 3.72
CA MET A 189 -22.95 -1.93 4.28
C MET A 189 -23.67 -2.15 5.61
N GLN A 190 -24.47 -3.19 5.71
CA GLN A 190 -25.17 -3.55 6.95
C GLN A 190 -24.19 -3.95 8.06
N GLU A 191 -23.21 -4.83 7.76
CA GLU A 191 -22.17 -5.25 8.72
C GLU A 191 -21.39 -4.04 9.28
N MET A 192 -21.15 -3.02 8.47
CA MET A 192 -20.37 -1.84 8.85
C MET A 192 -21.22 -0.64 9.27
N ASN A 193 -22.55 -0.82 9.44
CA ASN A 193 -23.49 0.24 9.80
C ASN A 193 -23.47 1.44 8.85
N VAL A 194 -23.25 1.19 7.55
CA VAL A 194 -23.28 2.23 6.51
C VAL A 194 -24.70 2.44 6.00
N SER A 195 -25.15 3.68 5.94
CA SER A 195 -26.52 4.03 5.53
C SER A 195 -26.76 3.78 4.05
N LYS A 196 -27.60 2.78 3.74
CA LYS A 196 -28.05 2.50 2.35
C LYS A 196 -28.81 3.67 1.75
N LYS A 197 -29.52 4.47 2.57
CA LYS A 197 -30.30 5.63 2.10
C LYS A 197 -29.37 6.74 1.60
N GLU A 198 -28.32 7.05 2.34
CA GLU A 198 -27.36 8.10 1.97
C GLU A 198 -26.52 7.72 0.76
N LEU A 199 -26.23 6.43 0.58
CA LEU A 199 -25.46 5.89 -0.55
C LEU A 199 -26.34 5.18 -1.59
N SER A 200 -27.63 5.50 -1.68
CA SER A 200 -28.53 4.90 -2.67
C SER A 200 -28.01 5.07 -4.10
N TRP A 201 -27.48 6.24 -4.44
CA TRP A 201 -26.84 6.51 -5.73
C TRP A 201 -25.67 5.56 -6.03
N TYR A 202 -24.89 5.15 -5.01
CA TYR A 202 -23.79 4.21 -5.17
C TYR A 202 -24.31 2.78 -5.40
N LEU A 203 -25.39 2.38 -4.71
CA LEU A 203 -26.06 1.11 -4.95
C LEU A 203 -26.68 1.05 -6.36
N ASP A 204 -27.21 2.17 -6.86
CA ASP A 204 -27.79 2.25 -8.19
C ASP A 204 -26.78 1.96 -9.30
N THR A 205 -25.50 2.26 -9.10
CA THR A 205 -24.43 1.87 -10.03
C THR A 205 -24.25 0.35 -10.15
N ARG A 206 -24.84 -0.45 -9.25
CA ARG A 206 -24.89 -1.93 -9.32
C ARG A 206 -26.26 -2.43 -9.72
N ARG A 207 -27.31 -1.72 -9.33
CA ARG A 207 -28.71 -2.10 -9.60
C ARG A 207 -29.07 -1.98 -11.08
N PHE A 208 -28.61 -0.92 -11.74
CA PHE A 208 -28.93 -0.63 -13.14
C PHE A 208 -27.87 -1.09 -14.14
N GLY A 209 -26.87 -1.78 -13.70
CA GLY A 209 -25.79 -2.35 -14.51
C GLY A 209 -24.42 -1.89 -14.05
N THR A 210 -23.50 -2.82 -14.01
CA THR A 210 -22.12 -2.55 -13.60
C THR A 210 -21.16 -3.40 -14.41
N VAL A 211 -19.90 -3.00 -14.40
CA VAL A 211 -18.75 -3.81 -14.81
C VAL A 211 -18.00 -4.24 -13.56
N LYS A 212 -17.02 -5.13 -13.72
CA LYS A 212 -16.07 -5.44 -12.63
C LYS A 212 -15.00 -4.34 -12.61
N PRO A 213 -15.07 -3.36 -11.71
CA PRO A 213 -14.08 -2.31 -11.64
C PRO A 213 -13.00 -2.64 -10.63
N VAL A 214 -11.80 -2.14 -10.89
CA VAL A 214 -10.67 -2.19 -9.98
C VAL A 214 -9.97 -0.85 -9.98
N SER A 215 -9.43 -0.44 -8.84
CA SER A 215 -8.77 0.85 -8.68
C SER A 215 -7.66 0.78 -7.65
N TYR A 216 -6.71 1.71 -7.76
CA TYR A 216 -5.80 2.03 -6.68
C TYR A 216 -5.66 3.54 -6.50
N THR A 217 -5.16 3.94 -5.33
CA THR A 217 -4.79 5.32 -5.02
C THR A 217 -3.30 5.38 -4.73
N HIS A 218 -2.59 6.22 -5.44
CA HIS A 218 -1.21 6.59 -5.15
C HIS A 218 -1.14 8.05 -4.74
N LEU A 219 -0.61 8.32 -3.55
CA LEU A 219 -0.38 9.68 -3.09
C LEU A 219 0.90 10.22 -3.74
N THR A 220 0.77 11.22 -4.60
CA THR A 220 1.91 11.99 -5.06
C THR A 220 2.19 13.12 -4.07
N LEU A 221 3.44 13.30 -3.72
CA LEU A 221 3.84 14.50 -2.99
C LEU A 221 3.61 15.68 -3.93
N PRO A 222 2.83 16.71 -3.54
CA PRO A 222 2.74 17.90 -4.34
C PRO A 222 4.09 18.57 -4.39
N THR A 223 4.44 19.07 -5.55
CA THR A 223 5.47 20.06 -5.70
C THR A 223 4.98 21.39 -5.12
N SER A 224 4.88 21.50 -3.80
CA SER A 224 4.78 22.82 -3.19
C SER A 224 6.19 23.40 -3.25
N TYR A 225 6.39 24.37 -4.12
CA TYR A 225 7.53 25.25 -3.98
C TYR A 225 7.47 25.85 -2.57
N PRO A 226 8.52 25.78 -1.76
CA PRO A 226 8.60 26.61 -0.59
C PRO A 226 8.64 28.06 -1.10
N VAL A 227 7.64 28.83 -0.72
CA VAL A 227 7.66 30.29 -0.82
C VAL A 227 8.56 30.82 0.26
#